data_5fe2be9a2959947b72c6bd3162efc5d8
#
_entry.id   5fe2be9a2959947b72c6bd3162efc5d8
#
_cell.length_a   1.000
_cell.length_b   1.000
_cell.length_c   1.000
_cell.angle_alpha   90.00
_cell.angle_beta   90.00
_cell.angle_gamma   90.00
#
_symmetry.space_group_name_H-M   'P 1'
#
loop_
_entity.id
_entity.type
_entity.pdbx_description
1 polymer ?
#
loop_
_entity_poly.entity_id
_entity_poly.type
_entity_poly.pdbx_seq_one_letter_code
_entity_poly.pdbx_strand_id
1 'polypeptide(L)'
;MLNEVTITGTIKNVRTFTGSRGTLVTGWLNQRDFSRLSDGTADRPVYVAGINIVAMEAGTVQDITGLDLARQGQEETQIVTLKGRLVTKFDRRQDVAESARRAPQLQLEVFEVVTN
;
A
#
# COMPACT_ATOMS: atom_id res chain seq x y z
N MET A 1 -1.39 -4.84 20.05
CA MET A 1 -1.20 -3.60 19.29
C MET A 1 -2.53 -2.92 19.09
N LEU A 2 -2.57 -1.61 19.31
CA LEU A 2 -3.82 -0.85 19.29
C LEU A 2 -4.20 -0.27 17.94
N ASN A 3 -3.30 -0.27 16.97
CA ASN A 3 -3.54 0.29 15.64
C ASN A 3 -3.10 -0.70 14.58
N GLU A 4 -3.88 -1.76 14.45
CA GLU A 4 -3.66 -2.75 13.40
C GLU A 4 -4.84 -2.74 12.46
N VAL A 5 -4.55 -2.67 11.16
CA VAL A 5 -5.56 -2.74 10.11
C VAL A 5 -5.19 -3.80 9.10
N THR A 6 -6.21 -4.39 8.50
CA THR A 6 -6.08 -5.37 7.42
C THR A 6 -6.86 -4.85 6.23
N ILE A 7 -6.19 -4.68 5.10
CA ILE A 7 -6.80 -4.12 3.89
C ILE A 7 -6.53 -5.05 2.73
N THR A 8 -7.58 -5.35 1.97
CA THR A 8 -7.50 -6.18 0.76
C THR A 8 -7.67 -5.31 -0.48
N GLY A 9 -6.84 -5.50 -1.47
CA GLY A 9 -6.91 -4.74 -2.70
C GLY A 9 -5.83 -5.11 -3.68
N THR A 10 -5.52 -4.17 -4.58
CA THR A 10 -4.49 -4.34 -5.60
C THR A 10 -3.38 -3.31 -5.40
N ILE A 11 -2.14 -3.71 -5.66
CA ILE A 11 -0.98 -2.84 -5.47
C ILE A 11 -0.50 -2.33 -6.82
N LYS A 12 -0.09 -1.06 -6.86
CA LYS A 12 0.57 -0.46 -8.03
C LYS A 12 1.62 0.55 -7.60
N ASN A 13 2.42 1.01 -8.56
CA ASN A 13 3.45 2.04 -8.36
C ASN A 13 4.47 1.65 -7.27
N VAL A 14 4.90 0.40 -7.28
CA VAL A 14 5.88 -0.09 -6.32
C VAL A 14 7.25 0.47 -6.67
N ARG A 15 7.91 1.08 -5.69
CA ARG A 15 9.25 1.64 -5.82
C ARG A 15 10.09 1.23 -4.63
N THR A 16 11.34 0.88 -4.90
CA THR A 16 12.30 0.47 -3.89
C THR A 16 13.38 1.52 -3.74
N PHE A 17 13.70 1.87 -2.50
CA PHE A 17 14.74 2.85 -2.18
C PHE A 17 15.75 2.18 -1.25
N THR A 18 17.02 2.24 -1.63
CA THR A 18 18.11 1.67 -0.83
C THR A 18 19.05 2.78 -0.38
N GLY A 19 19.35 2.80 0.89
CA GLY A 19 20.25 3.79 1.49
C GLY A 19 21.10 3.17 2.58
N SER A 20 21.84 4.02 3.31
CA SER A 20 22.74 3.57 4.36
C SER A 20 22.03 2.86 5.53
N ARG A 21 20.73 3.12 5.71
CA ARG A 21 19.93 2.51 6.78
C ARG A 21 19.17 1.27 6.35
N GLY A 22 19.34 0.82 5.10
CA GLY A 22 18.66 -0.34 4.56
C GLY A 22 17.75 0.02 3.40
N THR A 23 16.83 -0.88 3.11
CA THR A 23 15.93 -0.76 1.96
C THR A 23 14.51 -0.56 2.45
N LEU A 24 13.78 0.34 1.80
CA LEU A 24 12.34 0.48 2.00
C LEU A 24 11.63 0.38 0.66
N VAL A 25 10.38 -0.01 0.70
CA VAL A 25 9.52 -0.05 -0.48
C VAL A 25 8.29 0.81 -0.22
N THR A 26 7.86 1.51 -1.25
CA THR A 26 6.62 2.28 -1.23
C THR A 26 5.71 1.81 -2.35
N GLY A 27 4.44 2.12 -2.24
CA GLY A 27 3.48 1.77 -3.27
C GLY A 27 2.13 2.40 -3.00
N TRP A 28 1.17 2.00 -3.83
CA TRP A 28 -0.21 2.44 -3.72
C TRP A 28 -1.12 1.24 -3.66
N LEU A 29 -1.96 1.18 -2.63
CA LEU A 29 -2.95 0.13 -2.47
C LEU A 29 -4.33 0.67 -2.86
N ASN A 30 -4.95 0.06 -3.85
CA ASN A 30 -6.34 0.30 -4.20
C ASN A 30 -7.20 -0.69 -3.44
N GLN A 31 -7.89 -0.23 -2.40
CA GLN A 31 -8.81 -1.06 -1.64
C GLN A 31 -10.02 -1.43 -2.50
N ARG A 32 -10.40 -2.70 -2.45
CA ARG A 32 -11.53 -3.23 -3.21
C ARG A 32 -12.59 -3.82 -2.29
N ASP A 33 -13.85 -3.58 -2.63
CA ASP A 33 -15.00 -4.16 -1.95
C ASP A 33 -15.51 -5.35 -2.77
N PHE A 34 -15.51 -6.52 -2.15
CA PHE A 34 -15.92 -7.78 -2.80
C PHE A 34 -17.37 -8.16 -2.50
N SER A 35 -18.07 -7.42 -1.65
CA SER A 35 -19.42 -7.77 -1.23
C SER A 35 -20.40 -7.85 -2.39
N ARG A 36 -20.26 -6.96 -3.38
CA ARG A 36 -21.12 -6.95 -4.56
C ARG A 36 -20.89 -8.12 -5.52
N LEU A 37 -19.75 -8.75 -5.45
CA LEU A 37 -19.52 -10.01 -6.17
C LEU A 37 -20.35 -11.13 -5.56
N SER A 38 -20.39 -11.18 -4.23
CA SER A 38 -21.10 -12.23 -3.50
C SER A 38 -22.62 -12.15 -3.69
N ASP A 39 -23.16 -10.93 -3.79
CA ASP A 39 -24.61 -10.72 -3.95
C ASP A 39 -25.05 -10.58 -5.42
N GLY A 40 -24.12 -10.66 -6.36
CA GLY A 40 -24.41 -10.63 -7.79
C GLY A 40 -24.68 -9.24 -8.36
N THR A 41 -24.47 -8.16 -7.61
CA THR A 41 -24.72 -6.79 -8.09
C THR A 41 -23.57 -6.21 -8.90
N ALA A 42 -22.38 -6.84 -8.89
CA ALA A 42 -21.25 -6.44 -9.70
C ALA A 42 -20.50 -7.66 -10.21
N ASP A 43 -19.85 -7.52 -11.37
CA ASP A 43 -19.05 -8.59 -11.99
C ASP A 43 -17.57 -8.52 -11.61
N ARG A 44 -17.18 -7.50 -10.86
CA ARG A 44 -15.81 -7.31 -10.37
C ARG A 44 -15.82 -6.51 -9.06
N PRO A 45 -14.73 -6.60 -8.27
CA PRO A 45 -14.63 -5.83 -7.03
C PRO A 45 -14.72 -4.33 -7.31
N VAL A 46 -15.44 -3.63 -6.45
CA VAL A 46 -15.65 -2.18 -6.57
C VAL A 46 -14.51 -1.45 -5.87
N TYR A 47 -13.93 -0.46 -6.54
CA TYR A 47 -12.94 0.42 -5.93
C TYR A 47 -13.57 1.22 -4.78
N VAL A 48 -12.92 1.24 -3.64
CA VAL A 48 -13.38 1.98 -2.47
C VAL A 48 -12.50 3.20 -2.20
N ALA A 49 -11.20 2.96 -2.05
CA ALA A 49 -10.25 4.02 -1.69
C ALA A 49 -8.83 3.60 -2.07
N GLY A 50 -7.95 4.56 -2.14
CA GLY A 50 -6.53 4.32 -2.31
C GLY A 50 -5.74 4.85 -1.12
N ILE A 51 -4.63 4.20 -0.80
CA ILE A 51 -3.76 4.61 0.28
C ILE A 51 -2.30 4.31 -0.08
N ASN A 52 -1.40 5.22 0.29
CA ASN A 52 0.03 4.97 0.19
C ASN A 52 0.45 3.89 1.18
N ILE A 53 1.33 3.01 0.73
CA ILE A 53 1.91 1.98 1.59
C ILE A 53 3.42 2.16 1.69
N VAL A 54 3.99 1.72 2.79
CA VAL A 54 5.43 1.68 3.01
C VAL A 54 5.76 0.42 3.79
N ALA A 55 6.89 -0.19 3.48
CA ALA A 55 7.43 -1.31 4.25
C ALA A 55 8.94 -1.14 4.41
N MET A 56 9.44 -1.44 5.60
CA MET A 56 10.85 -1.27 5.94
C MET A 56 11.50 -2.56 6.43
N GLU A 57 10.70 -3.52 6.89
CA GLU A 57 11.21 -4.82 7.32
C GLU A 57 11.59 -5.66 6.10
N ALA A 58 12.76 -6.28 6.11
CA ALA A 58 13.36 -6.93 4.95
C ALA A 58 12.45 -7.98 4.30
N GLY A 59 11.80 -8.83 5.10
CA GLY A 59 10.90 -9.86 4.58
C GLY A 59 9.68 -9.26 3.90
N THR A 60 9.09 -8.23 4.48
CA THR A 60 7.94 -7.53 3.90
C THR A 60 8.32 -6.80 2.62
N VAL A 61 9.49 -6.17 2.58
CA VAL A 61 10.01 -5.53 1.37
C VAL A 61 10.13 -6.54 0.23
N GLN A 62 10.68 -7.73 0.51
CA GLN A 62 10.82 -8.78 -0.49
C GLN A 62 9.44 -9.26 -0.98
N ASP A 63 8.50 -9.45 -0.08
CA ASP A 63 7.15 -9.91 -0.43
C ASP A 63 6.46 -8.93 -1.37
N ILE A 64 6.51 -7.63 -1.07
CA ILE A 64 5.88 -6.59 -1.89
C ILE A 64 6.59 -6.48 -3.25
N THR A 65 7.91 -6.51 -3.27
CA THR A 65 8.69 -6.47 -4.51
C THR A 65 8.38 -7.70 -5.38
N GLY A 66 8.24 -8.87 -4.77
CA GLY A 66 7.87 -10.09 -5.48
C GLY A 66 6.48 -10.01 -6.12
N LEU A 67 5.53 -9.39 -5.45
CA LEU A 67 4.19 -9.17 -6.01
C LEU A 67 4.24 -8.27 -7.25
N ASP A 68 5.04 -7.21 -7.20
CA ASP A 68 5.19 -6.31 -8.34
C ASP A 68 5.81 -7.02 -9.55
N LEU A 69 6.83 -7.82 -9.33
CA LEU A 69 7.46 -8.62 -10.39
C LEU A 69 6.49 -9.62 -10.99
N ALA A 70 5.70 -10.30 -10.15
CA ALA A 70 4.72 -11.27 -10.60
C ALA A 70 3.61 -10.64 -11.45
N ARG A 71 3.33 -9.36 -11.21
CA ARG A 71 2.29 -8.62 -11.91
C ARG A 71 2.73 -8.08 -13.27
N GLN A 72 4.03 -7.91 -13.48
CA GLN A 72 4.54 -7.32 -14.72
C GLN A 72 4.09 -8.10 -15.95
N GLY A 73 3.54 -7.39 -16.93
CA GLY A 73 3.02 -7.99 -18.16
C GLY A 73 1.64 -8.60 -18.05
N GLN A 74 0.98 -8.50 -16.90
CA GLN A 74 -0.37 -9.00 -16.71
C GLN A 74 -1.37 -7.84 -16.75
N GLU A 75 -2.51 -8.07 -17.40
CA GLU A 75 -3.60 -7.09 -17.43
C GLU A 75 -4.33 -7.02 -16.10
N GLU A 76 -4.49 -8.16 -15.44
CA GLU A 76 -5.16 -8.24 -14.16
C GLU A 76 -4.17 -8.13 -13.01
N THR A 77 -4.50 -7.28 -12.06
CA THR A 77 -3.69 -7.06 -10.88
C THR A 77 -3.99 -8.14 -9.84
N GLN A 78 -2.95 -8.70 -9.28
CA GLN A 78 -3.10 -9.67 -8.19
C GLN A 78 -3.74 -9.00 -6.98
N ILE A 79 -4.75 -9.67 -6.42
CA ILE A 79 -5.40 -9.21 -5.19
C ILE A 79 -4.59 -9.71 -4.00
N VAL A 80 -4.29 -8.81 -3.09
CA VAL A 80 -3.50 -9.12 -1.90
C VAL A 80 -4.17 -8.55 -0.65
N THR A 81 -3.85 -9.14 0.48
CA THR A 81 -4.24 -8.62 1.79
C THR A 81 -2.99 -8.16 2.53
N LEU A 82 -3.00 -6.92 2.98
CA LEU A 82 -1.90 -6.33 3.72
C LEU A 82 -2.32 -6.07 5.17
N LYS A 83 -1.47 -6.44 6.10
CA LYS A 83 -1.60 -6.07 7.51
C LYS A 83 -0.57 -5.03 7.87
N GLY A 84 -1.00 -4.03 8.58
CA GLY A 84 -0.10 -2.96 9.00
C GLY A 84 -0.77 -2.03 9.98
N ARG A 85 -0.20 -0.86 10.12
CA ARG A 85 -0.77 0.22 10.95
C ARG A 85 -0.90 1.49 10.14
N LEU A 86 -1.89 2.28 10.47
CA LEU A 86 -2.07 3.59 9.85
C LEU A 86 -1.16 4.60 10.55
N VAL A 87 -0.38 5.32 9.76
CA VAL A 87 0.49 6.39 10.24
C VAL A 87 0.24 7.63 9.41
N THR A 88 0.50 8.79 9.99
CA THR A 88 0.42 10.05 9.29
C THR A 88 1.81 10.50 8.89
N LYS A 89 2.00 10.76 7.60
CA LYS A 89 3.25 11.30 7.08
C LYS A 89 3.10 12.80 6.92
N PHE A 90 3.99 13.55 7.59
CA PHE A 90 4.02 15.00 7.50
C PHE A 90 5.05 15.45 6.49
N ASP A 91 4.75 16.55 5.80
CA ASP A 91 5.73 17.22 4.95
C ASP A 91 6.69 17.98 5.87
N ARG A 92 7.96 17.53 5.88
CA ARG A 92 9.00 18.09 6.76
C ARG A 92 9.97 19.02 6.05
N ARG A 93 9.60 19.49 4.86
CA ARG A 93 10.47 20.44 4.15
C ARG A 93 10.59 21.72 4.94
N GLN A 94 11.80 22.06 5.32
CA GLN A 94 12.06 23.25 6.14
C GLN A 94 12.33 24.51 5.30
N ASP A 95 12.65 24.32 4.03
CA ASP A 95 12.96 25.39 3.09
C ASP A 95 11.72 25.94 2.40
N VAL A 96 10.53 25.44 2.73
CA VAL A 96 9.27 25.84 2.14
C VAL A 96 8.40 26.47 3.21
N ALA A 97 7.70 27.53 2.86
CA ALA A 97 6.75 28.18 3.75
C ALA A 97 5.67 27.18 4.19
N GLU A 98 5.21 27.28 5.43
CA GLU A 98 4.23 26.35 5.99
C GLU A 98 2.98 26.24 5.13
N SER A 99 2.51 27.36 4.56
CA SER A 99 1.32 27.37 3.69
C SER A 99 1.52 26.64 2.37
N ALA A 100 2.78 26.43 1.94
CA ALA A 100 3.09 25.70 0.70
C ALA A 100 3.40 24.22 0.95
N ARG A 101 3.45 23.78 2.20
CA ARG A 101 3.66 22.37 2.53
C ARG A 101 2.39 21.56 2.27
N ARG A 102 2.59 20.31 1.87
CA ARG A 102 1.45 19.41 1.67
C ARG A 102 0.78 19.12 3.00
N ALA A 103 -0.54 18.92 2.96
CA ALA A 103 -1.28 18.43 4.10
C ALA A 103 -0.75 17.05 4.53
N PRO A 104 -0.83 16.70 5.83
CA PRO A 104 -0.46 15.37 6.30
C PRO A 104 -1.21 14.28 5.53
N GLN A 105 -0.50 13.23 5.16
CA GLN A 105 -1.06 12.13 4.37
C GLN A 105 -1.11 10.86 5.20
N LEU A 106 -2.22 10.14 5.08
CA LEU A 106 -2.37 8.84 5.70
C LEU A 106 -1.58 7.80 4.90
N GLN A 107 -0.87 6.94 5.60
CA GLN A 107 -0.03 5.91 5.02
C GLN A 107 -0.20 4.62 5.80
N LEU A 108 -0.20 3.48 5.10
CA LEU A 108 -0.20 2.18 5.72
C LEU A 108 1.25 1.68 5.82
N GLU A 109 1.73 1.53 7.04
CA GLU A 109 3.02 0.90 7.30
C GLU A 109 2.80 -0.60 7.38
N VAL A 110 3.21 -1.31 6.33
CA VAL A 110 2.93 -2.74 6.16
C VAL A 110 3.95 -3.57 6.92
N PHE A 111 3.50 -4.54 7.68
CA PHE A 111 4.37 -5.49 8.36
C PHE A 111 4.08 -6.95 7.99
N GLU A 112 3.01 -7.23 7.26
CA GLU A 112 2.72 -8.58 6.79
C GLU A 112 1.96 -8.53 5.47
N VAL A 113 2.35 -9.38 4.53
CA VAL A 113 1.65 -9.59 3.26
C VAL A 113 1.01 -10.97 3.29
N VAL A 114 -0.31 -11.01 3.15
CA VAL A 114 -1.06 -12.25 3.06
C VAL A 114 -1.51 -12.42 1.61
N THR A 115 -0.97 -13.40 0.92
CA THR A 115 -1.36 -13.69 -0.46
C THR A 115 -2.55 -14.62 -0.48
N ASN A 116 -3.49 -14.31 -1.34
CA ASN A 116 -4.69 -15.11 -1.54
C ASN A 116 -4.50 -16.13 -2.67
#